data_5ed80cfe29a68180eeccdb2156e09c04
#
_entry.id   5ed80cfe29a68180eeccdb2156e09c04
#
_cell.length_a   1.000
_cell.length_b   1.000
_cell.length_c   1.000
_cell.angle_alpha   90.00
_cell.angle_beta   90.00
_cell.angle_gamma   90.00
#
_symmetry.space_group_name_H-M   'P 1'
#
loop_
_entity.id
_entity.type
_entity.pdbx_description
1 polymer ?
#
loop_
_entity_poly.entity_id
_entity_poly.type
_entity_poly.pdbx_seq_one_letter_code
_entity_poly.pdbx_strand_id
1 'polypeptide(L)'
;MPISPPSSPGSAPCRLEWHPSRWQIAAHVLFALLMPWVAIASALPTAAQWPLGLAAGAGTAWQGWRHARRRPRAFVIPAGDAPAQVDGQPVDALALHDRGPLLQLSWRQHGRRQACLFWPDTLPPPRRRELRLAIQARPIPRSPP
;
A
#
# COMPACT_ATOMS: atom_id res chain seq x y z
N MET A 1 -45.52 2.94 24.58
CA MET A 1 -45.01 3.15 23.21
C MET A 1 -43.49 3.26 23.29
N PRO A 2 -42.72 2.30 22.83
CA PRO A 2 -41.26 2.40 22.80
C PRO A 2 -40.87 3.27 21.65
N ILE A 3 -40.16 4.41 21.94
CA ILE A 3 -39.57 5.29 20.98
C ILE A 3 -38.32 4.58 20.46
N SER A 4 -38.37 4.09 19.23
CA SER A 4 -37.18 3.59 18.53
C SER A 4 -36.19 4.75 18.36
N PRO A 5 -34.91 4.57 18.74
CA PRO A 5 -33.92 5.62 18.50
C PRO A 5 -33.76 5.85 16.99
N PRO A 6 -33.57 7.11 16.55
CA PRO A 6 -33.38 7.41 15.14
C PRO A 6 -32.16 6.67 14.64
N SER A 7 -32.36 5.86 13.61
CA SER A 7 -31.28 5.22 12.86
C SER A 7 -30.33 6.32 12.37
N SER A 8 -29.17 6.41 12.96
CA SER A 8 -28.10 7.29 12.48
C SER A 8 -27.91 7.04 10.97
N PRO A 9 -27.84 8.07 10.11
CA PRO A 9 -27.59 7.89 8.70
C PRO A 9 -26.22 7.18 8.58
N GLY A 10 -26.26 5.89 8.26
CA GLY A 10 -25.07 5.07 8.14
C GLY A 10 -24.10 5.73 7.17
N SER A 11 -22.97 6.21 7.70
CA SER A 11 -21.90 6.74 6.88
C SER A 11 -21.58 5.70 5.79
N ALA A 12 -21.59 6.13 4.54
CA ALA A 12 -21.33 5.22 3.42
C ALA A 12 -19.98 4.50 3.62
N PRO A 13 -19.90 3.21 3.32
CA PRO A 13 -18.64 2.47 3.47
C PRO A 13 -17.56 3.10 2.59
N CYS A 14 -16.38 3.33 3.16
CA CYS A 14 -15.23 3.83 2.40
C CYS A 14 -14.74 2.70 1.48
N ARG A 15 -14.89 2.88 0.18
CA ARG A 15 -14.42 1.94 -0.84
C ARG A 15 -13.20 2.52 -1.53
N LEU A 16 -12.10 1.78 -1.50
CA LEU A 16 -10.82 2.16 -2.09
C LEU A 16 -10.32 1.03 -2.97
N GLU A 17 -9.69 1.40 -4.06
CA GLU A 17 -9.02 0.47 -4.94
C GLU A 17 -7.54 0.82 -4.98
N TRP A 18 -6.69 -0.16 -4.70
CA TRP A 18 -5.25 -0.02 -4.81
C TRP A 18 -4.79 -0.50 -6.17
N HIS A 19 -4.01 0.34 -6.84
CA HIS A 19 -3.36 0.03 -8.10
C HIS A 19 -1.84 0.17 -7.98
N PRO A 20 -1.06 -0.55 -8.79
CA PRO A 20 0.38 -0.31 -8.89
C PRO A 20 0.67 1.14 -9.26
N SER A 21 1.57 1.80 -8.52
CA SER A 21 1.94 3.19 -8.74
C SER A 21 2.82 3.33 -9.99
N ARG A 22 2.48 4.28 -10.85
CA ARG A 22 3.31 4.64 -12.01
C ARG A 22 4.62 5.27 -11.59
N TRP A 23 4.62 6.04 -10.51
CA TRP A 23 5.82 6.65 -9.96
C TRP A 23 6.79 5.61 -9.43
N GLN A 24 6.28 4.59 -8.76
CA GLN A 24 7.11 3.48 -8.29
C GLN A 24 7.71 2.70 -9.47
N ILE A 25 6.94 2.45 -10.52
CA ILE A 25 7.42 1.78 -11.74
C ILE A 25 8.50 2.64 -12.40
N ALA A 26 8.28 3.95 -12.56
CA ALA A 26 9.25 4.88 -13.14
C ALA A 26 10.56 4.90 -12.34
N ALA A 27 10.48 4.89 -11.00
CA ALA A 27 11.66 4.80 -10.15
C ALA A 27 12.45 3.51 -10.39
N HIS A 28 11.78 2.35 -10.52
CA HIS A 28 12.47 1.10 -10.82
C HIS A 28 13.15 1.14 -12.20
N VAL A 29 12.49 1.70 -13.21
CA VAL A 29 13.09 1.88 -14.54
C VAL A 29 14.33 2.78 -14.47
N LEU A 30 14.21 3.93 -13.77
CA LEU A 30 15.33 4.84 -13.59
C LEU A 30 16.51 4.16 -12.90
N PHE A 31 16.28 3.47 -11.79
CA PHE A 31 17.33 2.74 -11.08
C PHE A 31 17.93 1.62 -11.93
N ALA A 32 17.11 0.87 -12.68
CA ALA A 32 17.62 -0.17 -13.57
C ALA A 32 18.61 0.38 -14.62
N LEU A 33 18.32 1.57 -15.16
CA LEU A 33 19.19 2.25 -16.12
C LEU A 33 20.45 2.86 -15.47
N LEU A 34 20.35 3.31 -14.22
CA LEU A 34 21.47 3.95 -13.51
C LEU A 34 22.46 2.92 -12.93
N MET A 35 22.01 1.71 -12.57
CA MET A 35 22.87 0.73 -11.90
C MET A 35 24.15 0.37 -12.66
N PRO A 36 24.17 0.18 -14.01
CA PRO A 36 25.41 -0.04 -14.75
C PRO A 36 26.39 1.13 -14.63
N TRP A 37 25.90 2.38 -14.69
CA TRP A 37 26.72 3.57 -14.57
C TRP A 37 27.33 3.74 -13.18
N VAL A 38 26.55 3.45 -12.14
CA VAL A 38 27.05 3.45 -10.76
C VAL A 38 28.13 2.40 -10.57
N ALA A 39 27.99 1.21 -11.16
CA ALA A 39 28.98 0.16 -11.12
C ALA A 39 30.29 0.56 -11.81
N ILE A 40 30.22 1.23 -12.96
CA ILE A 40 31.38 1.74 -13.71
C ILE A 40 32.08 2.85 -12.93
N ALA A 41 31.33 3.73 -12.26
CA ALA A 41 31.87 4.81 -11.43
C ALA A 41 32.42 4.34 -10.08
N SER A 42 32.23 3.08 -9.72
CA SER A 42 32.74 2.51 -8.47
C SER A 42 34.21 2.09 -8.61
N ALA A 43 34.90 1.93 -7.46
CA ALA A 43 36.29 1.46 -7.40
C ALA A 43 36.42 -0.07 -7.57
N LEU A 44 35.44 -0.75 -8.15
CA LEU A 44 35.46 -2.18 -8.41
C LEU A 44 36.44 -2.54 -9.53
N PRO A 45 37.01 -3.76 -9.53
CA PRO A 45 37.78 -4.25 -10.66
C PRO A 45 36.96 -4.24 -11.95
N THR A 46 37.55 -3.81 -13.06
CA THR A 46 36.86 -3.64 -14.36
C THR A 46 36.10 -4.90 -14.80
N ALA A 47 36.66 -6.08 -14.50
CA ALA A 47 36.03 -7.37 -14.81
C ALA A 47 34.71 -7.60 -14.05
N ALA A 48 34.53 -6.95 -12.88
CA ALA A 48 33.34 -7.10 -12.05
C ALA A 48 32.29 -5.99 -12.28
N GLN A 49 32.71 -4.82 -12.78
CA GLN A 49 31.82 -3.65 -12.94
C GLN A 49 30.59 -3.97 -13.83
N TRP A 50 30.83 -4.50 -15.01
CA TRP A 50 29.76 -4.80 -15.95
C TRP A 50 28.80 -5.90 -15.49
N PRO A 51 29.27 -7.09 -15.06
CA PRO A 51 28.36 -8.13 -14.63
C PRO A 51 27.55 -7.72 -13.38
N LEU A 52 28.14 -7.03 -12.43
CA LEU A 52 27.43 -6.56 -11.23
C LEU A 52 26.42 -5.45 -11.57
N GLY A 53 26.80 -4.48 -12.41
CA GLY A 53 25.90 -3.41 -12.83
C GLY A 53 24.69 -3.93 -13.62
N LEU A 54 24.92 -4.85 -14.55
CA LEU A 54 23.85 -5.48 -15.30
C LEU A 54 22.95 -6.39 -14.43
N ALA A 55 23.54 -7.17 -13.51
CA ALA A 55 22.76 -7.98 -12.60
C ALA A 55 21.88 -7.14 -11.66
N ALA A 56 22.43 -6.04 -11.10
CA ALA A 56 21.67 -5.10 -10.27
C ALA A 56 20.56 -4.40 -11.06
N GLY A 57 20.84 -3.95 -12.28
CA GLY A 57 19.87 -3.36 -13.19
C GLY A 57 18.75 -4.33 -13.55
N ALA A 58 19.10 -5.56 -13.93
CA ALA A 58 18.14 -6.61 -14.26
C ALA A 58 17.27 -6.98 -13.04
N GLY A 59 17.86 -7.09 -11.84
CA GLY A 59 17.13 -7.34 -10.60
C GLY A 59 16.13 -6.24 -10.28
N THR A 60 16.53 -4.98 -10.46
CA THR A 60 15.66 -3.82 -10.26
C THR A 60 14.53 -3.77 -11.30
N ALA A 61 14.81 -4.03 -12.56
CA ALA A 61 13.82 -4.12 -13.63
C ALA A 61 12.81 -5.24 -13.37
N TRP A 62 13.29 -6.40 -12.92
CA TRP A 62 12.44 -7.53 -12.55
C TRP A 62 11.48 -7.19 -11.40
N GLN A 63 11.97 -6.49 -10.36
CA GLN A 63 11.13 -6.03 -9.25
C GLN A 63 10.05 -5.05 -9.74
N GLY A 64 10.42 -4.09 -10.58
CA GLY A 64 9.49 -3.16 -11.20
C GLY A 64 8.42 -3.87 -12.04
N TRP A 65 8.82 -4.84 -12.85
CA TRP A 65 7.90 -5.65 -13.64
C TRP A 65 6.94 -6.49 -12.76
N ARG A 66 7.47 -7.15 -11.72
CA ARG A 66 6.63 -7.87 -10.74
C ARG A 66 5.65 -6.93 -10.04
N HIS A 67 6.08 -5.70 -9.71
CA HIS A 67 5.20 -4.70 -9.11
C HIS A 67 4.10 -4.28 -10.09
N ALA A 68 4.44 -4.00 -11.35
CA ALA A 68 3.49 -3.60 -12.39
C ALA A 68 2.41 -4.67 -12.67
N ARG A 69 2.77 -5.96 -12.50
CA ARG A 69 1.86 -7.10 -12.68
C ARG A 69 1.03 -7.46 -11.44
N ARG A 70 1.16 -6.73 -10.33
CA ARG A 70 0.30 -6.96 -9.17
C ARG A 70 -1.14 -6.61 -9.51
N ARG A 71 -2.05 -7.48 -9.11
CA ARG A 71 -3.49 -7.25 -9.30
C ARG A 71 -3.95 -6.09 -8.42
N PRO A 72 -4.87 -5.26 -8.92
CA PRO A 72 -5.57 -4.28 -8.09
C PRO A 72 -6.21 -4.97 -6.88
N ARG A 73 -6.29 -4.26 -5.75
CA ARG A 73 -6.93 -4.77 -4.54
C ARG A 73 -8.04 -3.83 -4.11
N ALA A 74 -9.20 -4.40 -3.83
CA ALA A 74 -10.35 -3.65 -3.35
C ALA A 74 -10.39 -3.67 -1.81
N PHE A 75 -10.46 -2.48 -1.23
CA PHE A 75 -10.63 -2.26 0.21
C PHE A 75 -12.02 -1.74 0.48
N VAL A 76 -12.74 -2.37 1.38
CA VAL A 76 -14.04 -1.92 1.87
C VAL A 76 -13.93 -1.74 3.37
N ILE A 77 -14.04 -0.50 3.82
CA ILE A 77 -13.99 -0.13 5.23
C ILE A 77 -15.38 0.33 5.62
N PRO A 78 -16.19 -0.55 6.26
CA PRO A 78 -17.53 -0.17 6.73
C PRO A 78 -17.42 0.87 7.83
N ALA A 79 -18.43 1.71 7.96
CA ALA A 79 -18.61 2.55 9.13
C ALA A 79 -19.03 1.68 10.32
N GLY A 80 -18.44 1.92 11.51
CA GLY A 80 -18.72 1.17 12.73
C GLY A 80 -17.86 -0.09 12.92
N ASP A 81 -18.41 -1.06 13.69
CA ASP A 81 -17.66 -2.22 14.19
C ASP A 81 -17.53 -3.38 13.18
N ALA A 82 -18.19 -3.28 12.02
CA ALA A 82 -18.11 -4.33 11.02
C ALA A 82 -16.66 -4.55 10.54
N PRO A 83 -16.23 -5.80 10.29
CA PRO A 83 -14.86 -6.08 9.86
C PRO A 83 -14.54 -5.42 8.51
N ALA A 84 -13.35 -4.83 8.41
CA ALA A 84 -12.86 -4.35 7.12
C ALA A 84 -12.61 -5.54 6.20
N GLN A 85 -12.78 -5.32 4.91
CA GLN A 85 -12.59 -6.36 3.91
C GLN A 85 -11.52 -5.95 2.90
N VAL A 86 -10.68 -6.90 2.51
CA VAL A 86 -9.73 -6.78 1.41
C VAL A 86 -10.05 -7.89 0.42
N ASP A 87 -10.36 -7.48 -0.82
CA ASP A 87 -10.79 -8.41 -1.88
C ASP A 87 -11.97 -9.30 -1.46
N GLY A 88 -12.92 -8.73 -0.68
CA GLY A 88 -14.09 -9.44 -0.15
C GLY A 88 -13.82 -10.36 1.05
N GLN A 89 -12.58 -10.44 1.51
CA GLN A 89 -12.20 -11.23 2.69
C GLN A 89 -12.09 -10.34 3.93
N PRO A 90 -12.65 -10.74 5.08
CA PRO A 90 -12.52 -9.99 6.31
C PRO A 90 -11.05 -9.97 6.76
N VAL A 91 -10.64 -8.82 7.31
CA VAL A 91 -9.27 -8.62 7.80
C VAL A 91 -9.27 -8.02 9.19
N ASP A 92 -8.26 -8.41 9.96
CA ASP A 92 -8.05 -7.94 11.32
C ASP A 92 -6.91 -6.92 11.41
N ALA A 93 -6.86 -6.18 12.53
CA ALA A 93 -5.77 -5.29 12.88
C ALA A 93 -5.40 -4.29 11.76
N LEU A 94 -6.44 -3.67 11.15
CA LEU A 94 -6.22 -2.63 10.14
C LEU A 94 -5.57 -1.41 10.78
N ALA A 95 -4.38 -1.03 10.31
CA ALA A 95 -3.65 0.13 10.79
C ALA A 95 -3.14 0.99 9.63
N LEU A 96 -3.27 2.30 9.78
CA LEU A 96 -2.77 3.28 8.83
C LEU A 96 -1.53 3.94 9.41
N HIS A 97 -0.46 3.94 8.65
CA HIS A 97 0.78 4.65 8.98
C HIS A 97 0.99 5.75 7.96
N ASP A 98 1.01 6.97 8.45
CA ASP A 98 1.31 8.14 7.63
C ASP A 98 2.82 8.33 7.53
N ARG A 99 3.35 8.34 6.32
CA ARG A 99 4.76 8.57 6.01
C ARG A 99 4.90 9.78 5.08
N GLY A 100 4.30 10.89 5.46
CA GLY A 100 4.27 12.11 4.66
C GLY A 100 3.46 11.95 3.37
N PRO A 101 4.09 11.97 2.18
CA PRO A 101 3.35 11.83 0.91
C PRO A 101 2.81 10.40 0.70
N LEU A 102 3.32 9.42 1.45
CA LEU A 102 2.97 8.01 1.33
C LEU A 102 2.06 7.58 2.48
N LEU A 103 1.02 6.80 2.18
CA LEU A 103 0.16 6.17 3.16
C LEU A 103 0.38 4.66 3.13
N GLN A 104 0.77 4.08 4.25
CA GLN A 104 0.93 2.65 4.40
C GLN A 104 -0.26 2.08 5.16
N LEU A 105 -1.03 1.23 4.51
CA LEU A 105 -2.11 0.47 5.10
C LEU A 105 -1.59 -0.93 5.42
N SER A 106 -1.68 -1.35 6.68
CA SER A 106 -1.29 -2.69 7.13
C SER A 106 -2.48 -3.39 7.76
N TRP A 107 -2.57 -4.72 7.57
CA TRP A 107 -3.62 -5.56 8.12
C TRP A 107 -3.12 -6.97 8.38
N ARG A 108 -3.88 -7.75 9.12
CA ARG A 108 -3.66 -9.19 9.27
C ARG A 108 -4.72 -9.97 8.50
N GLN A 109 -4.27 -10.95 7.73
CA GLN A 109 -5.13 -11.87 6.99
C GLN A 109 -4.57 -13.28 7.12
N HIS A 110 -5.37 -14.23 7.57
CA HIS A 110 -4.93 -15.61 7.84
C HIS A 110 -3.66 -15.69 8.71
N GLY A 111 -3.60 -14.88 9.77
CA GLY A 111 -2.45 -14.83 10.68
C GLY A 111 -1.19 -14.13 10.12
N ARG A 112 -1.17 -13.75 8.84
CA ARG A 112 -0.03 -13.08 8.21
C ARG A 112 -0.25 -11.58 8.12
N ARG A 113 0.77 -10.82 8.51
CA ARG A 113 0.76 -9.36 8.34
C ARG A 113 1.00 -9.03 6.87
N GLN A 114 0.09 -8.26 6.30
CA GLN A 114 0.20 -7.71 4.96
C GLN A 114 0.24 -6.19 5.03
N ALA A 115 0.85 -5.56 4.05
CA ALA A 115 0.87 -4.11 3.93
C ALA A 115 0.83 -3.70 2.47
N CYS A 116 0.22 -2.54 2.23
CA CYS A 116 0.17 -1.92 0.92
C CYS A 116 0.51 -0.44 1.07
N LEU A 117 1.23 0.09 0.10
CA LEU A 117 1.67 1.47 0.08
C LEU A 117 0.87 2.23 -0.98
N PHE A 118 0.20 3.30 -0.56
CA PHE A 118 -0.48 4.22 -1.46
C PHE A 118 0.43 5.40 -1.76
N TRP A 119 0.76 5.54 -3.03
CA TRP A 119 1.52 6.67 -3.56
C TRP A 119 0.59 7.85 -3.88
N PRO A 120 1.14 9.07 -4.01
CA PRO A 120 0.35 10.25 -4.38
C PRO A 120 -0.45 10.10 -5.67
N ASP A 121 0.05 9.36 -6.64
CA ASP A 121 -0.58 9.10 -7.94
C ASP A 121 -1.71 8.07 -7.87
N THR A 122 -1.71 7.18 -6.85
CA THR A 122 -2.72 6.14 -6.70
C THR A 122 -3.88 6.55 -5.79
N LEU A 123 -3.68 7.53 -4.91
CA LEU A 123 -4.70 8.00 -3.97
C LEU A 123 -4.74 9.52 -3.93
N PRO A 124 -5.72 10.16 -4.60
CA PRO A 124 -5.87 11.62 -4.61
C PRO A 124 -6.19 12.17 -3.22
N PRO A 125 -5.85 13.45 -2.93
CA PRO A 125 -6.00 14.07 -1.61
C PRO A 125 -7.35 13.90 -0.92
N PRO A 126 -8.52 14.04 -1.60
CA PRO A 126 -9.82 13.86 -0.96
C PRO A 126 -10.00 12.42 -0.46
N ARG A 127 -9.59 11.42 -1.24
CA ARG A 127 -9.67 10.01 -0.84
C ARG A 127 -8.73 9.66 0.31
N ARG A 128 -7.59 10.34 0.42
CA ARG A 128 -6.69 10.21 1.58
C ARG A 128 -7.36 10.69 2.86
N ARG A 129 -8.07 11.80 2.79
CA ARG A 129 -8.82 12.33 3.92
C ARG A 129 -9.94 11.37 4.33
N GLU A 130 -10.71 10.87 3.39
CA GLU A 130 -11.77 9.87 3.64
C GLU A 130 -11.21 8.62 4.33
N LEU A 131 -10.09 8.10 3.84
CA LEU A 131 -9.43 6.93 4.41
C LEU A 131 -8.98 7.17 5.85
N ARG A 132 -8.34 8.33 6.13
CA ARG A 132 -7.93 8.70 7.49
C ARG A 132 -9.13 8.77 8.43
N LEU A 133 -10.19 9.44 8.03
CA LEU A 133 -11.40 9.58 8.83
C LEU A 133 -12.08 8.22 9.06
N ALA A 134 -12.17 7.38 8.04
CA ALA A 134 -12.76 6.04 8.16
C ALA A 134 -11.98 5.14 9.13
N ILE A 135 -10.66 5.26 9.19
CA ILE A 135 -9.84 4.46 10.10
C ILE A 135 -9.86 5.05 11.52
N GLN A 136 -9.83 6.38 11.67
CA GLN A 136 -9.94 7.04 12.96
C GLN A 136 -11.28 6.84 13.65
N ALA A 137 -12.35 6.69 12.88
CA ALA A 137 -13.68 6.41 13.40
C ALA A 137 -13.84 4.96 13.92
N ARG A 138 -12.84 4.09 13.71
CA ARG A 138 -12.87 2.71 14.20
C ARG A 138 -12.35 2.65 15.64
N PRO A 139 -13.02 1.89 16.51
CA PRO A 139 -12.49 1.63 17.84
C PRO A 139 -11.13 0.91 17.72
N ILE A 140 -10.15 1.40 18.48
CA ILE A 140 -8.83 0.77 18.58
C ILE A 140 -9.04 -0.64 19.13
N PRO A 141 -8.59 -1.71 18.42
CA PRO A 141 -8.66 -3.04 18.99
C PRO A 141 -7.87 -3.03 20.30
N ARG A 142 -8.58 -3.19 21.42
CA ARG A 142 -7.91 -3.42 22.70
C ARG A 142 -7.17 -4.75 22.55
N SER A 143 -5.83 -4.70 22.59
CA SER A 143 -5.05 -5.93 22.71
C SER A 143 -5.57 -6.69 23.93
N PRO A 144 -5.92 -7.97 23.81
CA PRO A 144 -6.25 -8.78 24.99
C PRO A 144 -5.02 -8.82 25.91
N PRO A 145 -5.23 -8.83 27.25
CA PRO A 145 -4.16 -8.94 28.23
C PRO A 145 -3.33 -10.19 28.09
#